data_67939fcbed0cb9fa4f3e248824cc300c
#
_entry.id   67939fcbed0cb9fa4f3e248824cc300c
#
_cell.length_a   1.000
_cell.length_b   1.000
_cell.length_c   1.000
_cell.angle_alpha   90.00
_cell.angle_beta   90.00
_cell.angle_gamma   90.00
#
_symmetry.space_group_name_H-M   'P 1'
#
loop_
_entity.id
_entity.type
_entity.pdbx_description
1 polymer ?
#
loop_
_entity_poly.entity_id
_entity_poly.type
_entity_poly.pdbx_seq_one_letter_code
_entity_poly.pdbx_strand_id
1 'polypeptide(L)'
;MTETLDATDWAILAEVQGDGRIPLTELGRRVNLSASATTERVKRLEAAGVITGYHATVDLTKVGLPVLAVVRLKYPGNQHQPLHRLLGERFEILECLRTTGDDCYTLKVAAASMVHLEQIVNELTQFGSTTTNIVYSQTLPYRGPLGPQGPQGPQGA
;
A
#
# COMPACT_ATOMS: atom_id res chain seq x y z
N MET A 1 -3.54 -1.57 22.49
CA MET A 1 -3.79 -3.02 22.72
C MET A 1 -3.96 -3.69 21.38
N THR A 2 -3.29 -4.81 21.15
CA THR A 2 -3.43 -5.56 19.89
C THR A 2 -4.75 -6.32 19.96
N GLU A 3 -5.66 -6.11 19.01
CA GLU A 3 -6.91 -6.87 18.86
C GLU A 3 -6.58 -8.35 18.63
N THR A 4 -7.19 -9.24 19.39
CA THR A 4 -7.03 -10.68 19.16
C THR A 4 -7.98 -11.11 18.05
N LEU A 5 -7.44 -11.39 16.85
CA LEU A 5 -8.21 -11.82 15.69
C LEU A 5 -8.41 -13.34 15.72
N ASP A 6 -9.65 -13.78 15.51
CA ASP A 6 -9.97 -15.21 15.35
C ASP A 6 -9.83 -15.65 13.87
N ALA A 7 -9.98 -16.94 13.63
CA ALA A 7 -9.87 -17.50 12.27
C ALA A 7 -10.90 -16.90 11.29
N THR A 8 -12.08 -16.55 11.78
CA THR A 8 -13.14 -15.93 10.97
C THR A 8 -12.78 -14.49 10.61
N ASP A 9 -12.17 -13.74 11.53
CA ASP A 9 -11.68 -12.39 11.25
C ASP A 9 -10.60 -12.41 10.17
N TRP A 10 -9.68 -13.36 10.23
CA TRP A 10 -8.67 -13.57 9.19
C TRP A 10 -9.27 -13.96 7.84
N ALA A 11 -10.32 -14.79 7.83
CA ALA A 11 -11.05 -15.12 6.60
C ALA A 11 -11.73 -13.88 6.00
N ILE A 12 -12.37 -13.04 6.81
CA ILE A 12 -12.94 -11.76 6.37
C ILE A 12 -11.86 -10.86 5.79
N LEU A 13 -10.72 -10.69 6.49
CA LEU A 13 -9.61 -9.85 6.02
C LEU A 13 -9.04 -10.36 4.69
N ALA A 14 -8.93 -11.66 4.49
CA ALA A 14 -8.46 -12.24 3.23
C ALA A 14 -9.40 -11.90 2.06
N GLU A 15 -10.70 -12.04 2.25
CA GLU A 15 -11.70 -11.73 1.22
C GLU A 15 -11.74 -10.24 0.87
N VAL A 16 -11.77 -9.34 1.86
CA VAL A 16 -11.84 -7.90 1.62
C VAL A 16 -10.53 -7.33 1.06
N GLN A 17 -9.39 -7.98 1.30
CA GLN A 17 -8.11 -7.63 0.65
C GLN A 17 -8.10 -8.04 -0.83
N GLY A 18 -8.81 -9.11 -1.20
CA GLY A 18 -8.99 -9.54 -2.59
C GLY A 18 -10.00 -8.68 -3.35
N ASP A 19 -11.10 -8.33 -2.70
CA ASP A 19 -12.15 -7.47 -3.26
C ASP A 19 -12.73 -6.55 -2.17
N GLY A 20 -12.22 -5.33 -2.10
CA GLY A 20 -12.72 -4.31 -1.16
C GLY A 20 -14.15 -3.82 -1.43
N ARG A 21 -14.79 -4.28 -2.51
CA ARG A 21 -16.18 -3.96 -2.86
C ARG A 21 -17.12 -5.16 -2.74
N ILE A 22 -16.64 -6.27 -2.18
CA ILE A 22 -17.47 -7.48 -2.00
C ILE A 22 -18.73 -7.13 -1.18
N PRO A 23 -19.95 -7.48 -1.66
CA PRO A 23 -21.15 -7.29 -0.88
C PRO A 23 -21.10 -8.08 0.43
N LEU A 24 -21.56 -7.49 1.55
CA LEU A 24 -21.54 -8.15 2.86
C LEU A 24 -22.31 -9.48 2.89
N THR A 25 -23.34 -9.63 2.08
CA THR A 25 -24.07 -10.88 1.92
C THR A 25 -23.21 -11.96 1.27
N GLU A 26 -22.44 -11.61 0.23
CA GLU A 26 -21.54 -12.53 -0.44
C GLU A 26 -20.31 -12.85 0.45
N LEU A 27 -19.77 -11.84 1.13
CA LEU A 27 -18.71 -12.03 2.13
C LEU A 27 -19.17 -13.03 3.20
N GLY A 28 -20.36 -12.86 3.76
CA GLY A 28 -20.92 -13.78 4.75
C GLY A 28 -21.01 -15.20 4.24
N ARG A 29 -21.47 -15.38 3.00
CA ARG A 29 -21.53 -16.70 2.37
C ARG A 29 -20.15 -17.36 2.27
N ARG A 30 -19.08 -16.61 1.92
CA ARG A 30 -17.73 -17.12 1.79
C ARG A 30 -17.09 -17.49 3.14
N VAL A 31 -17.42 -16.73 4.18
CA VAL A 31 -16.88 -16.98 5.53
C VAL A 31 -17.81 -17.76 6.45
N ASN A 32 -18.90 -18.33 5.91
CA ASN A 32 -19.92 -19.12 6.62
C ASN A 32 -20.59 -18.35 7.78
N LEU A 33 -20.95 -17.09 7.55
CA LEU A 33 -21.66 -16.24 8.50
C LEU A 33 -22.98 -15.72 7.92
N SER A 34 -23.94 -15.38 8.80
CA SER A 34 -25.10 -14.59 8.41
C SER A 34 -24.68 -13.16 8.01
N ALA A 35 -25.48 -12.48 7.19
CA ALA A 35 -25.20 -11.11 6.76
C ALA A 35 -25.09 -10.13 7.96
N SER A 36 -25.90 -10.32 9.02
CA SER A 36 -25.85 -9.50 10.23
C SER A 36 -24.54 -9.72 11.00
N ALA A 37 -24.16 -10.98 11.23
CA ALA A 37 -22.91 -11.30 11.92
C ALA A 37 -21.68 -10.82 11.14
N THR A 38 -21.70 -10.92 9.80
CA THR A 38 -20.66 -10.40 8.94
C THR A 38 -20.53 -8.87 9.07
N THR A 39 -21.67 -8.17 9.02
CA THR A 39 -21.71 -6.72 9.17
C THR A 39 -21.14 -6.26 10.51
N GLU A 40 -21.50 -6.94 11.59
CA GLU A 40 -20.98 -6.60 12.93
C GLU A 40 -19.47 -6.82 13.03
N ARG A 41 -18.97 -7.93 12.48
CA ARG A 41 -17.51 -8.22 12.51
C ARG A 41 -16.74 -7.22 11.66
N VAL A 42 -17.17 -6.89 10.46
CA VAL A 42 -16.53 -5.89 9.61
C VAL A 42 -16.48 -4.54 10.33
N LYS A 43 -17.63 -4.07 10.88
CA LYS A 43 -17.66 -2.81 11.66
C LYS A 43 -16.73 -2.84 12.87
N ARG A 44 -16.62 -3.97 13.57
CA ARG A 44 -15.68 -4.11 14.68
C ARG A 44 -14.24 -3.99 14.20
N LEU A 45 -13.86 -4.65 13.10
CA LEU A 45 -12.51 -4.59 12.53
C LEU A 45 -12.16 -3.18 12.06
N GLU A 46 -13.13 -2.45 11.50
CA GLU A 46 -12.98 -1.03 11.13
C GLU A 46 -12.83 -0.15 12.37
N ALA A 47 -13.70 -0.30 13.36
CA ALA A 47 -13.65 0.49 14.60
C ALA A 47 -12.39 0.25 15.41
N ALA A 48 -11.86 -0.97 15.39
CA ALA A 48 -10.59 -1.33 16.03
C ALA A 48 -9.35 -0.87 15.22
N GLY A 49 -9.54 -0.29 14.03
CA GLY A 49 -8.45 0.15 13.15
C GLY A 49 -7.66 -1.01 12.53
N VAL A 50 -8.18 -2.22 12.54
CA VAL A 50 -7.60 -3.37 11.82
C VAL A 50 -7.80 -3.20 10.32
N ILE A 51 -9.00 -2.82 9.89
CA ILE A 51 -9.27 -2.32 8.55
C ILE A 51 -9.14 -0.80 8.59
N THR A 52 -8.09 -0.28 7.96
CA THR A 52 -7.78 1.16 7.95
C THR A 52 -8.37 1.90 6.75
N GLY A 53 -8.91 1.15 5.77
CA GLY A 53 -9.53 1.72 4.58
C GLY A 53 -9.61 0.73 3.43
N TYR A 54 -10.27 1.17 2.36
CA TYR A 54 -10.43 0.43 1.10
C TYR A 54 -9.89 1.30 -0.03
N HIS A 55 -9.00 0.75 -0.85
CA HIS A 55 -8.35 1.50 -1.91
C HIS A 55 -8.55 0.82 -3.27
N ALA A 56 -8.82 1.62 -4.29
CA ALA A 56 -8.79 1.14 -5.66
C ALA A 56 -7.35 0.96 -6.13
N THR A 57 -7.05 -0.15 -6.77
CA THR A 57 -5.80 -0.32 -7.51
C THR A 57 -5.96 0.33 -8.89
N VAL A 58 -5.02 1.23 -9.23
CA VAL A 58 -5.04 1.98 -10.49
C VAL A 58 -3.88 1.53 -11.37
N ASP A 59 -4.17 1.24 -12.64
CA ASP A 59 -3.13 0.98 -13.65
C ASP A 59 -2.43 2.30 -14.01
N LEU A 60 -1.19 2.44 -13.55
CA LEU A 60 -0.39 3.65 -13.73
C LEU A 60 -0.18 3.99 -15.22
N THR A 61 -0.04 2.98 -16.08
CA THR A 61 0.13 3.19 -17.52
C THR A 61 -1.11 3.84 -18.14
N LYS A 62 -2.29 3.41 -17.70
CA LYS A 62 -3.57 3.94 -18.20
C LYS A 62 -3.89 5.36 -17.72
N VAL A 63 -3.27 5.80 -16.64
CA VAL A 63 -3.39 7.18 -16.15
C VAL A 63 -2.20 8.05 -16.55
N GLY A 64 -1.37 7.58 -17.49
CA GLY A 64 -0.29 8.38 -18.09
C GLY A 64 1.01 8.40 -17.29
N LEU A 65 1.22 7.47 -16.36
CA LEU A 65 2.42 7.36 -15.53
C LEU A 65 3.14 6.01 -15.71
N PRO A 66 3.62 5.68 -16.93
CA PRO A 66 4.17 4.36 -17.24
C PRO A 66 5.54 4.08 -16.62
N VAL A 67 6.26 5.10 -16.15
CA VAL A 67 7.59 4.95 -15.56
C VAL A 67 7.45 4.83 -14.05
N LEU A 68 7.81 3.69 -13.50
CA LEU A 68 7.83 3.45 -12.05
C LEU A 68 9.28 3.38 -11.57
N ALA A 69 9.59 4.06 -10.47
CA ALA A 69 10.90 4.07 -9.86
C ALA A 69 10.83 3.94 -8.34
N VAL A 70 11.89 3.39 -7.77
CA VAL A 70 12.19 3.45 -6.33
C VAL A 70 13.32 4.43 -6.14
N VAL A 71 13.07 5.51 -5.41
CA VAL A 71 14.05 6.54 -5.09
C VAL A 71 14.40 6.44 -3.62
N ARG A 72 15.68 6.26 -3.33
CA ARG A 72 16.20 6.30 -1.96
C ARG A 72 16.86 7.66 -1.73
N LEU A 73 16.51 8.30 -0.64
CA LEU A 73 17.04 9.62 -0.26
C LEU A 73 17.82 9.49 1.04
N LYS A 74 19.08 9.86 1.01
CA LYS A 74 19.91 10.08 2.19
C LYS A 74 19.70 11.53 2.66
N TYR A 75 18.91 11.70 3.70
CA TYR A 75 18.58 13.01 4.26
C TYR A 75 19.41 13.31 5.50
N PRO A 76 20.43 14.17 5.43
CA PRO A 76 21.32 14.47 6.57
C PRO A 76 20.69 15.47 7.55
N GLY A 77 19.56 16.09 7.19
CA GLY A 77 18.90 17.12 7.99
C GLY A 77 18.06 16.57 9.13
N ASN A 78 17.76 17.44 10.09
CA ASN A 78 16.87 17.14 11.22
C ASN A 78 15.48 17.82 11.13
N GLN A 79 15.28 18.70 10.14
CA GLN A 79 14.01 19.40 9.91
C GLN A 79 13.25 18.76 8.77
N HIS A 80 12.37 17.81 9.05
CA HIS A 80 11.68 17.01 8.04
C HIS A 80 10.48 17.71 7.39
N GLN A 81 10.00 18.81 7.95
CA GLN A 81 8.81 19.54 7.46
C GLN A 81 8.88 20.00 6.00
N PRO A 82 10.00 20.55 5.49
CA PRO A 82 10.10 20.95 4.08
C PRO A 82 9.97 19.76 3.12
N LEU A 83 10.60 18.63 3.47
CA LEU A 83 10.46 17.39 2.70
C LEU A 83 9.02 16.88 2.73
N HIS A 84 8.39 16.82 3.91
CA HIS A 84 7.00 16.35 4.03
C HIS A 84 6.03 17.23 3.24
N ARG A 85 6.28 18.53 3.12
CA ARG A 85 5.48 19.42 2.28
C ARG A 85 5.60 19.03 0.81
N LEU A 86 6.84 18.88 0.29
CA LEU A 86 7.05 18.43 -1.08
C LEU A 86 6.36 17.09 -1.35
N LEU A 87 6.49 16.13 -0.43
CA LEU A 87 5.84 14.82 -0.57
C LEU A 87 4.31 14.94 -0.67
N GLY A 88 3.69 15.87 0.07
CA GLY A 88 2.25 16.10 0.03
C GLY A 88 1.77 16.84 -1.23
N GLU A 89 2.64 17.60 -1.89
CA GLU A 89 2.34 18.37 -3.09
C GLU A 89 2.53 17.58 -4.39
N ARG A 90 3.28 16.47 -4.34
CA ARG A 90 3.63 15.65 -5.51
C ARG A 90 2.79 14.38 -5.58
N PHE A 91 1.77 14.38 -6.45
CA PHE A 91 0.90 13.20 -6.66
C PHE A 91 1.65 12.02 -7.32
N GLU A 92 2.78 12.28 -7.96
CA GLU A 92 3.66 11.27 -8.55
C GLU A 92 4.38 10.43 -7.49
N ILE A 93 4.48 10.92 -6.27
CA ILE A 93 5.04 10.19 -5.14
C ILE A 93 3.92 9.36 -4.49
N LEU A 94 3.88 8.08 -4.83
CA LEU A 94 2.80 7.17 -4.43
C LEU A 94 2.93 6.67 -3.00
N GLU A 95 4.17 6.59 -2.49
CA GLU A 95 4.49 6.07 -1.17
C GLU A 95 5.83 6.65 -0.71
N CYS A 96 5.96 6.92 0.57
CA CYS A 96 7.22 7.30 1.18
C CYS A 96 7.36 6.61 2.54
N LEU A 97 8.40 5.82 2.68
CA LEU A 97 8.76 5.13 3.90
C LEU A 97 9.99 5.78 4.52
N ARG A 98 9.92 6.04 5.83
CA ARG A 98 11.12 6.41 6.59
C ARG A 98 11.75 5.13 7.12
N THR A 99 13.02 4.93 6.79
CA THR A 99 13.76 3.71 7.10
C THR A 99 14.94 4.00 8.03
N THR A 100 15.46 2.97 8.67
CA THR A 100 16.74 3.03 9.36
C THR A 100 17.89 2.86 8.35
N GLY A 101 19.08 3.34 8.68
CA GLY A 101 20.27 3.27 7.82
C GLY A 101 20.58 4.59 7.13
N ASP A 102 21.53 4.55 6.20
CA ASP A 102 22.04 5.74 5.52
C ASP A 102 20.99 6.39 4.61
N ASP A 103 20.26 5.58 3.85
CA ASP A 103 19.15 6.02 3.02
C ASP A 103 17.88 6.03 3.86
N CYS A 104 17.63 7.13 4.58
CA CYS A 104 16.57 7.19 5.59
C CYS A 104 15.16 7.40 5.02
N TYR A 105 15.00 7.60 3.70
CA TYR A 105 13.71 7.65 3.01
C TYR A 105 13.74 6.77 1.76
N THR A 106 12.69 6.00 1.57
CA THR A 106 12.46 5.20 0.36
C THR A 106 11.11 5.61 -0.23
N LEU A 107 11.15 6.09 -1.46
CA LEU A 107 9.97 6.61 -2.16
C LEU A 107 9.64 5.70 -3.35
N LYS A 108 8.35 5.50 -3.57
CA LYS A 108 7.81 4.90 -4.80
C LYS A 108 7.27 6.03 -5.66
N VAL A 109 7.85 6.24 -6.83
CA VAL A 109 7.57 7.37 -7.71
C VAL A 109 7.07 6.85 -9.05
N ALA A 110 5.95 7.43 -9.56
CA ALA A 110 5.46 7.18 -10.89
C ALA A 110 5.57 8.45 -11.74
N ALA A 111 6.03 8.31 -12.99
CA ALA A 111 6.24 9.46 -13.87
C ALA A 111 5.74 9.18 -15.30
N ALA A 112 5.40 10.24 -16.03
CA ALA A 112 4.94 10.16 -17.41
C ALA A 112 6.07 9.79 -18.38
N SER A 113 7.33 10.12 -18.05
CA SER A 113 8.51 9.85 -18.86
C SER A 113 9.78 9.86 -18.00
N MET A 114 10.90 9.46 -18.57
CA MET A 114 12.21 9.55 -17.91
C MET A 114 12.60 11.00 -17.60
N VAL A 115 12.30 11.94 -18.50
CA VAL A 115 12.54 13.37 -18.27
C VAL A 115 11.69 13.89 -17.10
N HIS A 116 10.43 13.47 -17.03
CA HIS A 116 9.57 13.81 -15.89
C HIS A 116 10.09 13.22 -14.57
N LEU A 117 10.57 11.97 -14.59
CA LEU A 117 11.18 11.35 -13.42
C LEU A 117 12.42 12.14 -12.96
N GLU A 118 13.29 12.55 -13.89
CA GLU A 118 14.46 13.37 -13.60
C GLU A 118 14.08 14.69 -12.91
N GLN A 119 13.03 15.38 -13.37
CA GLN A 119 12.53 16.59 -12.74
C GLN A 119 12.12 16.35 -11.27
N ILE A 120 11.37 15.29 -11.01
CA ILE A 120 10.94 14.92 -9.65
C ILE A 120 12.14 14.61 -8.77
N VAL A 121 13.10 13.83 -9.28
CA VAL A 121 14.31 13.46 -8.54
C VAL A 121 15.16 14.69 -8.25
N ASN A 122 15.31 15.63 -9.20
CA ASN A 122 16.06 16.87 -9.00
C ASN A 122 15.47 17.72 -7.86
N GLU A 123 14.16 17.73 -7.67
CA GLU A 123 13.56 18.41 -6.52
C GLU A 123 13.88 17.70 -5.18
N LEU A 124 14.05 16.39 -5.20
CA LEU A 124 14.45 15.65 -3.99
C LEU A 124 15.92 15.88 -3.64
N THR A 125 16.80 16.18 -4.63
CA THR A 125 18.23 16.39 -4.37
C THR A 125 18.54 17.61 -3.52
N GLN A 126 17.62 18.60 -3.43
CA GLN A 126 17.76 19.72 -2.50
C GLN A 126 17.78 19.28 -1.02
N PHE A 127 17.26 18.11 -0.73
CA PHE A 127 17.18 17.57 0.63
C PHE A 127 18.34 16.61 0.95
N GLY A 128 19.04 16.12 -0.07
CA GLY A 128 20.14 15.18 0.13
C GLY A 128 20.47 14.39 -1.13
N SER A 129 21.36 13.43 -1.00
CA SER A 129 21.74 12.57 -2.12
C SER A 129 20.66 11.53 -2.39
N THR A 130 20.38 11.29 -3.68
CA THR A 130 19.38 10.32 -4.14
C THR A 130 20.02 9.17 -4.90
N THR A 131 19.44 7.99 -4.78
CA THR A 131 19.69 6.83 -5.65
C THR A 131 18.39 6.40 -6.27
N THR A 132 18.29 6.41 -7.60
CA THR A 132 17.08 6.08 -8.35
C THR A 132 17.24 4.72 -9.03
N ASN A 133 16.28 3.82 -8.79
CA ASN A 133 16.18 2.53 -9.43
C ASN A 133 14.89 2.45 -10.23
N ILE A 134 14.98 2.21 -11.54
CA ILE A 134 13.82 2.00 -12.39
C ILE A 134 13.26 0.60 -12.14
N VAL A 135 11.95 0.50 -12.00
CA VAL A 135 11.26 -0.77 -11.83
C VAL A 135 10.98 -1.37 -13.22
N TYR A 136 11.64 -2.48 -13.53
CA TYR A 136 11.40 -3.20 -14.78
C TYR A 136 10.06 -3.94 -14.79
N SER A 137 9.72 -4.57 -13.66
CA SER A 137 8.48 -5.32 -13.50
C SER A 137 8.12 -5.46 -12.03
N GLN A 138 6.85 -5.62 -11.76
CA GLN A 138 6.34 -5.92 -10.42
C GLN A 138 6.09 -7.44 -10.33
N THR A 139 7.06 -8.17 -9.81
CA THR A 139 7.00 -9.63 -9.67
C THR A 139 5.90 -10.08 -8.72
N LEU A 140 5.64 -9.31 -7.66
CA LEU A 140 4.57 -9.54 -6.70
C LEU A 140 3.83 -8.20 -6.48
N PRO A 141 2.55 -8.11 -6.85
CA PRO A 141 1.72 -6.96 -6.49
C PRO A 141 1.61 -6.79 -4.97
N TYR A 142 1.35 -5.56 -4.53
CA TYR A 142 1.06 -5.34 -3.12
C TYR A 142 -0.10 -6.23 -2.67
N ARG A 143 0.11 -6.90 -1.56
CA ARG A 143 -0.92 -7.65 -0.83
C ARG A 143 -0.76 -7.38 0.65
N GLY A 144 -1.87 -7.34 1.37
CA GLY A 144 -1.85 -7.19 2.81
C GLY A 144 -1.44 -8.49 3.53
N PRO A 145 -1.31 -8.43 4.85
CA PRO A 145 -0.96 -9.60 5.67
C PRO A 145 -2.06 -10.65 5.58
N LEU A 146 -1.63 -11.91 5.47
CA LEU A 146 -2.48 -13.08 5.57
C LEU A 146 -2.37 -13.64 6.99
N GLY A 147 -3.42 -14.31 7.46
CA GLY A 147 -3.43 -14.92 8.78
C GLY A 147 -2.29 -15.92 9.00
N PRO A 148 -2.09 -16.38 10.24
CA PRO A 148 -0.98 -17.26 10.61
C PRO A 148 -0.90 -18.57 9.81
N GLN A 149 -1.99 -18.97 9.17
CA GLN A 149 -2.06 -20.19 8.34
C GLN A 149 -1.70 -19.95 6.86
N GLY A 150 -1.35 -18.69 6.49
CA GLY A 150 -1.02 -18.34 5.11
C GLY A 150 -2.21 -18.45 4.13
N PRO A 151 -1.98 -18.27 2.82
CA PRO A 151 -3.02 -18.51 1.84
C PRO A 151 -3.33 -20.01 1.83
N GLN A 152 -4.57 -20.37 2.15
CA GLN A 152 -5.09 -21.66 1.72
C GLN A 152 -5.18 -21.56 0.19
N GLY A 153 -4.20 -22.15 -0.49
CA GLY A 153 -4.22 -22.27 -1.94
C GLY A 153 -5.55 -22.86 -2.39
N PRO A 154 -6.01 -22.62 -3.65
CA PRO A 154 -7.20 -23.24 -4.15
C PRO A 154 -7.06 -24.75 -3.93
N GLN A 155 -7.91 -25.31 -3.06
CA GLN A 155 -8.01 -26.75 -2.93
C GLN A 155 -8.48 -27.25 -4.29
N GLY A 156 -7.59 -27.96 -4.97
CA GLY A 156 -7.78 -28.42 -6.33
C GLY A 156 -9.12 -29.12 -6.50
N ALA A 157 -9.81 -28.73 -7.56
CA ALA A 157 -10.88 -29.53 -8.15
C ALA A 157 -10.29 -30.65 -8.99
#